data_17f1a306c46d57d2791d6ad2a5148b43
#
_entry.id   17f1a306c46d57d2791d6ad2a5148b43
#
_cell.length_a   1.000
_cell.length_b   1.000
_cell.length_c   1.000
_cell.angle_alpha   90.00
_cell.angle_beta   90.00
_cell.angle_gamma   90.00
#
_symmetry.space_group_name_H-M   'P 1'
#
loop_
_entity.id
_entity.type
_entity.pdbx_description
1 polymer ?
#
loop_
_entity_poly.entity_id
_entity_poly.type
_entity_poly.pdbx_seq_one_letter_code
_entity_poly.pdbx_strand_id
1 'polypeptide(L)'
;MKRRDFALTAAAAATLAALPAAFAQGQPFTPKEGENYLVVNPAAPVDTSAGKVEVVEFFSYGCPHCRDFEPIFDKWAAAQPQDVVVRRMHVGFSNAFEPLQRIF
;
A
#
# COMPACT_ATOMS: atom_id res chain seq x y z
N MET A 1 -39.50 36.29 1.86
CA MET A 1 -38.29 36.23 1.03
C MET A 1 -38.59 36.94 -0.28
N LYS A 2 -37.84 38.00 -0.61
CA LYS A 2 -38.04 38.75 -1.83
C LYS A 2 -37.34 38.03 -3.00
N ARG A 3 -37.92 38.08 -4.20
CA ARG A 3 -37.36 37.42 -5.42
C ARG A 3 -35.90 37.77 -5.67
N ARG A 4 -35.43 38.92 -5.21
CA ARG A 4 -34.04 39.39 -5.32
C ARG A 4 -33.08 38.57 -4.43
N ASP A 5 -33.54 38.14 -3.24
CA ASP A 5 -32.72 37.37 -2.30
C ASP A 5 -32.46 35.94 -2.81
N PHE A 6 -33.45 35.37 -3.51
CA PHE A 6 -33.31 34.04 -4.16
C PHE A 6 -32.32 34.07 -5.33
N ALA A 7 -32.31 35.14 -6.13
CA ALA A 7 -31.38 35.27 -7.24
C ALA A 7 -29.92 35.42 -6.78
N LEU A 8 -29.69 36.16 -5.67
CA LEU A 8 -28.35 36.33 -5.11
C LEU A 8 -27.80 35.04 -4.46
N THR A 9 -28.67 34.25 -3.79
CA THR A 9 -28.26 32.95 -3.23
C THR A 9 -27.98 31.91 -4.30
N ALA A 10 -28.73 31.92 -5.40
CA ALA A 10 -28.48 31.01 -6.53
C ALA A 10 -27.18 31.35 -7.27
N ALA A 11 -26.83 32.63 -7.40
CA ALA A 11 -25.57 33.05 -8.03
C ALA A 11 -24.34 32.69 -7.16
N ALA A 12 -24.45 32.81 -5.82
CA ALA A 12 -23.38 32.43 -4.90
C ALA A 12 -23.14 30.90 -4.88
N ALA A 13 -24.18 30.08 -5.00
CA ALA A 13 -24.06 28.64 -5.08
C ALA A 13 -23.42 28.15 -6.40
N ALA A 14 -23.67 28.83 -7.51
CA ALA A 14 -23.09 28.49 -8.81
C ALA A 14 -21.58 28.77 -8.89
N THR A 15 -21.10 29.79 -8.15
CA THR A 15 -19.65 30.10 -8.12
C THR A 15 -18.82 29.11 -7.27
N LEU A 16 -19.42 28.47 -6.25
CA LEU A 16 -18.74 27.43 -5.49
C LEU A 16 -18.60 26.11 -6.27
N ALA A 17 -19.50 25.81 -7.20
CA ALA A 17 -19.45 24.61 -8.03
C ALA A 17 -18.40 24.67 -9.15
N ALA A 18 -17.82 25.84 -9.42
CA ALA A 18 -16.82 26.08 -10.45
C ALA A 18 -15.37 26.07 -9.94
N LEU A 19 -15.12 25.63 -8.69
CA LEU A 19 -13.75 25.41 -8.23
C LEU A 19 -13.20 24.20 -8.99
N PRO A 20 -12.15 24.40 -9.84
CA PRO A 20 -11.60 23.27 -10.58
C PRO A 20 -11.07 22.25 -9.58
N ALA A 21 -11.41 20.97 -9.79
CA ALA A 21 -10.86 19.82 -9.06
C ALA A 21 -9.34 19.64 -9.29
N ALA A 22 -8.66 20.72 -9.64
CA ALA A 22 -7.23 20.75 -9.99
C ALA A 22 -6.29 20.53 -8.80
N PHE A 23 -6.79 20.54 -7.58
CA PHE A 23 -5.94 20.33 -6.39
C PHE A 23 -5.84 18.87 -5.93
N ALA A 24 -6.56 17.94 -6.58
CA ALA A 24 -6.55 16.52 -6.21
C ALA A 24 -5.63 15.64 -7.06
N GLN A 25 -4.99 16.19 -8.09
CA GLN A 25 -4.02 15.46 -8.89
C GLN A 25 -2.63 15.68 -8.28
N GLY A 26 -2.28 14.83 -7.31
CA GLY A 26 -0.88 14.70 -6.90
C GLY A 26 -0.04 14.46 -8.16
N GLN A 27 1.06 15.21 -8.33
CA GLN A 27 2.00 14.97 -9.43
C GLN A 27 2.42 13.51 -9.39
N PRO A 28 2.43 12.80 -10.53
CA PRO A 28 2.88 11.41 -10.57
C PRO A 28 4.34 11.36 -10.06
N PHE A 29 4.52 10.69 -8.93
CA PHE A 29 5.84 10.50 -8.35
C PHE A 29 6.61 9.52 -9.23
N THR A 30 7.72 9.97 -9.83
CA THR A 30 8.63 9.10 -10.58
C THR A 30 9.87 8.85 -9.72
N PRO A 31 10.04 7.65 -9.18
CA PRO A 31 11.22 7.32 -8.37
C PRO A 31 12.50 7.43 -9.20
N LYS A 32 13.56 7.95 -8.57
CA LYS A 32 14.91 8.05 -9.17
C LYS A 32 15.89 7.16 -8.43
N GLU A 33 16.67 6.40 -9.17
CA GLU A 33 17.77 5.61 -8.61
C GLU A 33 18.82 6.51 -7.95
N GLY A 34 19.32 6.08 -6.80
CA GLY A 34 20.28 6.85 -5.99
C GLY A 34 19.65 7.92 -5.08
N GLU A 35 18.40 8.34 -5.35
CA GLU A 35 17.66 9.29 -4.51
C GLU A 35 16.56 8.60 -3.70
N ASN A 36 15.73 7.78 -4.36
CA ASN A 36 14.55 7.18 -3.77
C ASN A 36 14.70 5.66 -3.57
N TYR A 37 15.56 5.02 -4.33
CA TYR A 37 15.88 3.61 -4.21
C TYR A 37 17.30 3.33 -4.71
N LEU A 38 17.81 2.16 -4.31
CA LEU A 38 19.07 1.59 -4.81
C LEU A 38 18.78 0.25 -5.46
N VAL A 39 19.42 0.00 -6.61
CA VAL A 39 19.36 -1.32 -7.24
C VAL A 39 20.25 -2.28 -6.45
N VAL A 40 19.68 -3.41 -6.04
CA VAL A 40 20.40 -4.49 -5.37
C VAL A 40 21.17 -5.30 -6.41
N ASN A 41 22.48 -5.36 -6.27
CA ASN A 41 23.36 -6.11 -7.18
C ASN A 41 24.36 -6.98 -6.38
N PRO A 42 24.38 -8.31 -6.56
CA PRO A 42 23.50 -9.07 -7.46
C PRO A 42 22.03 -9.05 -7.00
N ALA A 43 21.11 -9.23 -7.92
CA ALA A 43 19.68 -9.33 -7.61
C ALA A 43 19.44 -10.46 -6.61
N ALA A 44 18.53 -10.24 -5.65
CA ALA A 44 18.15 -11.28 -4.70
C ALA A 44 17.51 -12.47 -5.45
N PRO A 45 17.80 -13.71 -5.03
CA PRO A 45 17.13 -14.87 -5.61
C PRO A 45 15.64 -14.82 -5.31
N VAL A 46 14.83 -15.20 -6.28
CA VAL A 46 13.38 -15.37 -6.14
C VAL A 46 13.02 -16.85 -6.24
N ASP A 47 12.01 -17.27 -5.51
CA ASP A 47 11.60 -18.68 -5.41
C ASP A 47 10.30 -18.93 -6.19
N THR A 48 10.13 -18.22 -7.29
CA THR A 48 8.99 -18.34 -8.19
C THR A 48 9.43 -18.69 -9.60
N SER A 49 8.50 -19.23 -10.39
CA SER A 49 8.74 -19.48 -11.81
C SER A 49 8.88 -18.17 -12.59
N ALA A 50 9.61 -18.25 -13.72
CA ALA A 50 9.79 -17.11 -14.61
C ALA A 50 8.45 -16.48 -15.02
N GLY A 51 8.40 -15.15 -15.06
CA GLY A 51 7.21 -14.38 -15.40
C GLY A 51 6.23 -14.14 -14.25
N LYS A 52 6.56 -14.58 -13.04
CA LYS A 52 5.78 -14.26 -11.82
C LYS A 52 6.50 -13.24 -10.95
N VAL A 53 5.70 -12.51 -10.18
CA VAL A 53 6.16 -11.57 -9.16
C VAL A 53 6.05 -12.23 -7.79
N GLU A 54 7.14 -12.32 -7.06
CA GLU A 54 7.15 -12.78 -5.67
C GLU A 54 7.00 -11.62 -4.71
N VAL A 55 6.05 -11.75 -3.77
CA VAL A 55 5.91 -10.85 -2.63
C VAL A 55 6.11 -11.66 -1.36
N VAL A 56 7.13 -11.31 -0.58
CA VAL A 56 7.44 -12.00 0.68
C VAL A 56 7.14 -11.08 1.84
N GLU A 57 6.21 -11.50 2.70
CA GLU A 57 5.99 -10.88 3.99
C GLU A 57 6.92 -11.51 5.04
N PHE A 58 7.83 -10.71 5.58
CA PHE A 58 8.62 -11.09 6.74
C PHE A 58 7.88 -10.67 8.01
N PHE A 59 7.37 -11.61 8.78
CA PHE A 59 6.55 -11.36 9.96
C PHE A 59 7.05 -12.07 11.21
N SER A 60 6.50 -11.72 12.38
CA SER A 60 6.73 -12.46 13.61
C SER A 60 5.45 -12.53 14.44
N TYR A 61 5.15 -13.71 14.99
CA TYR A 61 4.03 -13.90 15.91
C TYR A 61 4.14 -13.03 17.18
N GLY A 62 5.34 -12.63 17.56
CA GLY A 62 5.58 -11.73 18.69
C GLY A 62 5.45 -10.25 18.35
N CYS A 63 5.12 -9.89 17.10
CA CYS A 63 5.04 -8.51 16.63
C CYS A 63 3.58 -8.00 16.63
N PRO A 64 3.19 -7.05 17.51
CA PRO A 64 1.84 -6.49 17.51
C PRO A 64 1.45 -5.84 16.17
N HIS A 65 2.38 -5.14 15.53
CA HIS A 65 2.14 -4.48 14.25
C HIS A 65 1.89 -5.48 13.11
N CYS A 66 2.57 -6.64 13.11
CA CYS A 66 2.30 -7.69 12.16
C CYS A 66 0.87 -8.22 12.33
N ARG A 67 0.45 -8.47 13.58
CA ARG A 67 -0.92 -8.89 13.89
C ARG A 67 -1.97 -7.89 13.41
N ASP A 68 -1.71 -6.59 13.60
CA ASP A 68 -2.66 -5.54 13.21
C ASP A 68 -2.68 -5.35 11.68
N PHE A 69 -1.59 -5.65 10.99
CA PHE A 69 -1.45 -5.59 9.54
C PHE A 69 -2.05 -6.81 8.82
N GLU A 70 -2.04 -7.98 9.44
CA GLU A 70 -2.47 -9.27 8.88
C GLU A 70 -3.81 -9.20 8.13
N PRO A 71 -4.93 -8.67 8.70
CA PRO A 71 -6.20 -8.64 7.99
C PRO A 71 -6.20 -7.74 6.76
N ILE A 72 -5.33 -6.73 6.74
CA ILE A 72 -5.15 -5.83 5.59
C ILE A 72 -4.37 -6.57 4.50
N PHE A 73 -3.30 -7.25 4.89
CA PHE A 73 -2.44 -8.00 3.98
C PHE A 73 -3.18 -9.19 3.37
N ASP A 74 -3.94 -9.96 4.15
CA ASP A 74 -4.76 -11.07 3.66
C ASP A 74 -5.76 -10.63 2.59
N LYS A 75 -6.46 -9.55 2.85
CA LYS A 75 -7.41 -8.99 1.88
C LYS A 75 -6.72 -8.55 0.59
N TRP A 76 -5.56 -7.93 0.72
CA TRP A 76 -4.76 -7.52 -0.44
C TRP A 76 -4.26 -8.75 -1.20
N ALA A 77 -3.68 -9.74 -0.52
CA ALA A 77 -3.14 -10.95 -1.11
C ALA A 77 -4.20 -11.75 -1.89
N ALA A 78 -5.40 -11.87 -1.33
CA ALA A 78 -6.53 -12.54 -1.98
C ALA A 78 -7.02 -11.83 -3.25
N ALA A 79 -6.74 -10.54 -3.41
CA ALA A 79 -7.14 -9.75 -4.56
C ALA A 79 -6.07 -9.71 -5.68
N GLN A 80 -4.92 -10.35 -5.47
CA GLN A 80 -3.84 -10.30 -6.45
C GLN A 80 -4.13 -11.20 -7.67
N PRO A 81 -3.63 -10.81 -8.85
CA PRO A 81 -3.73 -11.64 -10.05
C PRO A 81 -2.84 -12.91 -9.93
N GLN A 82 -3.06 -13.89 -10.80
CA GLN A 82 -2.40 -15.20 -10.74
C GLN A 82 -0.88 -15.18 -10.99
N ASP A 83 -0.36 -14.11 -11.51
CA ASP A 83 1.08 -13.90 -11.72
C ASP A 83 1.80 -13.37 -10.46
N VAL A 84 1.06 -12.99 -9.42
CA VAL A 84 1.61 -12.61 -8.10
C VAL A 84 1.57 -13.82 -7.17
N VAL A 85 2.73 -14.19 -6.64
CA VAL A 85 2.89 -15.24 -5.63
C VAL A 85 3.20 -14.59 -4.29
N VAL A 86 2.31 -14.75 -3.33
CA VAL A 86 2.50 -14.23 -1.96
C VAL A 86 3.04 -15.34 -1.07
N ARG A 87 4.14 -15.06 -0.39
CA ARG A 87 4.76 -15.97 0.59
C ARG A 87 4.91 -15.27 1.94
N ARG A 88 4.88 -16.05 2.99
CA ARG A 88 5.17 -15.57 4.34
C ARG A 88 6.40 -16.25 4.88
N MET A 89 7.19 -15.49 5.65
CA MET A 89 8.39 -16.02 6.30
C MET A 89 8.44 -15.47 7.72
N HIS A 90 8.38 -16.38 8.70
CA HIS A 90 8.56 -15.98 10.09
C HIS A 90 10.01 -15.62 10.38
N VAL A 91 10.25 -14.45 10.97
CA VAL A 91 11.58 -13.99 11.35
C VAL A 91 11.76 -14.01 12.86
N GLY A 92 12.94 -14.45 13.31
CA GLY A 92 13.35 -14.41 14.72
C GLY A 92 14.36 -13.30 14.94
N PHE A 93 14.04 -12.37 15.82
CA PHE A 93 14.93 -11.27 16.17
C PHE A 93 15.97 -11.67 17.24
N SER A 94 15.73 -12.78 17.95
CA SER A 94 16.62 -13.35 18.95
C SER A 94 16.23 -14.80 19.23
N ASN A 95 17.05 -15.52 20.01
CA ASN A 95 16.80 -16.92 20.40
C ASN A 95 15.43 -17.09 21.10
N ALA A 96 14.89 -16.06 21.76
CA ALA A 96 13.57 -16.11 22.36
C ALA A 96 12.42 -16.33 21.35
N PHE A 97 12.62 -16.02 20.08
CA PHE A 97 11.64 -16.19 19.00
C PHE A 97 11.78 -17.52 18.26
N GLU A 98 12.86 -18.29 18.51
CA GLU A 98 13.08 -19.57 17.84
C GLU A 98 11.93 -20.57 18.00
N PRO A 99 11.29 -20.72 19.21
CA PRO A 99 10.13 -21.59 19.34
C PRO A 99 8.96 -21.19 18.46
N LEU A 100 8.78 -19.87 18.20
CA LEU A 100 7.71 -19.35 17.35
C LEU A 100 7.98 -19.67 15.87
N GLN A 101 9.25 -19.72 15.45
CA GLN A 101 9.61 -20.13 14.09
C GLN A 101 9.31 -21.60 13.82
N ARG A 102 9.34 -22.44 14.84
CA ARG A 102 9.11 -23.90 14.72
C ARG A 102 7.64 -24.27 14.55
N ILE A 103 6.73 -23.37 14.89
CA ILE A 103 5.28 -23.58 14.72
C ILE A 103 4.73 -22.99 13.42
N PHE A 104 5.55 -22.29 12.66
CA PHE A 104 5.25 -21.80 11.32
C PHE A 104 5.58 -22.85 10.27
#